data_5d8f4e30c7d7bfefa28b9a989a67673a
#
_entry.id   5d8f4e30c7d7bfefa28b9a989a67673a
#
_cell.length_a   1.000
_cell.length_b   1.000
_cell.length_c   1.000
_cell.angle_alpha   90.00
_cell.angle_beta   90.00
_cell.angle_gamma   90.00
#
_symmetry.space_group_name_H-M   'P 1'
#
loop_
_entity.id
_entity.type
_entity.pdbx_description
1 polymer ?
#
loop_
_entity_poly.entity_id
_entity_poly.type
_entity_poly.pdbx_seq_one_letter_code
_entity_poly.pdbx_strand_id
1 'polypeptide(L)'
;LISNYLQALSPEEGKIASYLLIGRISEEKSDSPLNVGWRLVKTAIESGPSLTLVTGPLTIQELWTIFRIISNIKGEGSREKKLAVLQSLFSRCSREELGWLLRIISGEMRHGVNIGLLLDVVSSLSGLERDKVRRLDMIIGDIGELVRLALTGELSKQFELRIFSPVRPMLAEMCYDIQDAIHRHGGKIFIEPKYDGVRIQIHKQGNDIRLFTRRLSDVTESMPDIVDLLSSSINVHSAILDGEVVAVDASGKALPFQETMRRVTRERDIEEAVKTVPLRIWIFDALMINDEVIIDKPYVERRKMLEAIVKRDLLAPNLETDSKDLAEEFLRRAIEQGHEGIMAKRPLSPYIPGKRGASWLKIKPADSLDLVIIAAEWGHGRRSRWLSNYHLAVRDKDTGNYLMVGKTFKGLTDNEFELMTNRLISLKVSEHEWGVTVKPSIVVEVAYNEIQRSPHYESGYALRFARIIRIRDDKSPEEIDTYQRLKMLYQRQFEMKGRSSM
;
A
#
# COMPACT_ATOMS: atom_id res chain seq x y z
N LEU A 1 -31.16 -0.34 -5.38
CA LEU A 1 -31.44 -0.93 -4.06
C LEU A 1 -30.68 -0.19 -2.96
N ILE A 2 -29.34 -0.08 -3.01
CA ILE A 2 -28.53 0.61 -1.97
C ILE A 2 -28.91 2.09 -1.89
N SER A 3 -29.10 2.79 -3.01
CA SER A 3 -29.53 4.20 -3.01
C SER A 3 -30.84 4.40 -2.25
N ASN A 4 -31.85 3.57 -2.54
CA ASN A 4 -33.16 3.66 -1.88
C ASN A 4 -33.06 3.35 -0.37
N TYR A 5 -32.20 2.39 0.00
CA TYR A 5 -31.95 2.07 1.39
C TYR A 5 -31.31 3.24 2.15
N LEU A 6 -30.27 3.85 1.57
CA LEU A 6 -29.58 4.99 2.21
C LEU A 6 -30.48 6.23 2.27
N GLN A 7 -31.36 6.47 1.29
CA GLN A 7 -32.34 7.56 1.32
C GLN A 7 -33.40 7.42 2.40
N ALA A 8 -33.67 6.19 2.85
CA ALA A 8 -34.62 5.94 3.92
C ALA A 8 -34.02 6.14 5.35
N LEU A 9 -32.71 6.34 5.44
CA LEU A 9 -31.99 6.55 6.69
C LEU A 9 -31.77 8.05 6.94
N SER A 10 -31.57 8.39 8.22
CA SER A 10 -31.02 9.71 8.55
C SER A 10 -29.59 9.84 7.98
N PRO A 11 -29.08 11.06 7.72
CA PRO A 11 -27.74 11.26 7.18
C PRO A 11 -26.64 10.58 8.04
N GLU A 12 -26.75 10.60 9.35
CA GLU A 12 -25.80 9.95 10.26
C GLU A 12 -25.90 8.42 10.20
N GLU A 13 -27.10 7.86 10.11
CA GLU A 13 -27.28 6.43 9.89
C GLU A 13 -26.78 6.00 8.52
N GLY A 14 -26.99 6.80 7.47
CA GLY A 14 -26.45 6.58 6.13
C GLY A 14 -24.91 6.55 6.13
N LYS A 15 -24.27 7.44 6.90
CA LYS A 15 -22.81 7.42 7.14
C LYS A 15 -22.38 6.08 7.72
N ILE A 16 -23.00 5.65 8.82
CA ILE A 16 -22.67 4.39 9.50
C ILE A 16 -22.95 3.18 8.61
N ALA A 17 -24.12 3.14 7.97
CA ALA A 17 -24.52 2.07 7.08
C ALA A 17 -23.52 1.86 5.94
N SER A 18 -22.98 2.94 5.36
CA SER A 18 -22.00 2.85 4.29
C SER A 18 -20.68 2.19 4.75
N TYR A 19 -20.23 2.42 5.99
CA TYR A 19 -19.09 1.70 6.55
C TYR A 19 -19.40 0.21 6.73
N LEU A 20 -20.53 -0.11 7.33
CA LEU A 20 -20.92 -1.51 7.58
C LEU A 20 -21.08 -2.29 6.27
N LEU A 21 -21.63 -1.66 5.22
CA LEU A 21 -21.77 -2.26 3.89
C LEU A 21 -20.42 -2.67 3.26
N ILE A 22 -19.34 -2.02 3.60
CA ILE A 22 -17.99 -2.39 3.10
C ILE A 22 -17.15 -3.14 4.14
N GLY A 23 -17.78 -3.63 5.23
CA GLY A 23 -17.12 -4.39 6.28
C GLY A 23 -16.21 -3.56 7.17
N ARG A 24 -16.48 -2.27 7.34
CA ARG A 24 -15.73 -1.39 8.26
C ARG A 24 -16.46 -1.20 9.56
N ILE A 25 -15.70 -1.12 10.62
CA ILE A 25 -16.17 -1.00 12.00
C ILE A 25 -15.77 0.32 12.66
N SER A 26 -15.06 1.18 11.93
CA SER A 26 -14.62 2.51 12.35
C SER A 26 -14.61 3.47 11.19
N GLU A 27 -14.60 4.78 11.48
CA GLU A 27 -14.39 5.82 10.48
C GLU A 27 -13.03 5.68 9.79
N GLU A 28 -12.90 6.17 8.58
CA GLU A 28 -11.69 6.02 7.77
C GLU A 28 -10.46 6.71 8.39
N LYS A 29 -10.70 7.81 9.08
CA LYS A 29 -9.68 8.60 9.79
C LYS A 29 -9.37 8.11 11.21
N SER A 30 -10.12 7.10 11.69
CA SER A 30 -9.94 6.52 13.02
C SER A 30 -9.26 5.15 12.91
N ASP A 31 -8.04 5.03 13.42
CA ASP A 31 -7.31 3.76 13.51
C ASP A 31 -7.69 3.04 14.82
N SER A 32 -8.98 2.70 14.98
CA SER A 32 -9.50 2.02 16.16
C SER A 32 -9.93 0.59 15.86
N PRO A 33 -8.99 -0.36 15.74
CA PRO A 33 -9.33 -1.75 15.50
C PRO A 33 -10.05 -2.33 16.74
N LEU A 34 -11.01 -3.25 16.54
CA LEU A 34 -11.67 -3.95 17.65
C LEU A 34 -10.67 -4.73 18.52
N ASN A 35 -9.54 -5.14 17.96
CA ASN A 35 -8.57 -6.02 18.63
C ASN A 35 -9.26 -7.24 19.26
N VAL A 36 -10.13 -7.89 18.48
CA VAL A 36 -10.89 -9.08 18.86
C VAL A 36 -10.45 -10.22 17.97
N GLY A 37 -9.73 -11.19 18.53
CA GLY A 37 -9.32 -12.39 17.81
C GLY A 37 -10.47 -13.37 17.63
N TRP A 38 -10.44 -14.18 16.56
CA TRP A 38 -11.47 -15.17 16.26
C TRP A 38 -11.80 -16.13 17.42
N ARG A 39 -10.79 -16.49 18.24
CA ARG A 39 -11.02 -17.32 19.44
C ARG A 39 -11.99 -16.67 20.41
N LEU A 40 -11.91 -15.35 20.62
CA LEU A 40 -12.80 -14.62 21.52
C LEU A 40 -14.22 -14.56 20.96
N VAL A 41 -14.35 -14.32 19.66
CA VAL A 41 -15.65 -14.34 18.94
C VAL A 41 -16.31 -15.71 19.08
N LYS A 42 -15.56 -16.79 18.83
CA LYS A 42 -16.04 -18.17 18.95
C LYS A 42 -16.51 -18.47 20.39
N THR A 43 -15.71 -18.08 21.39
CA THR A 43 -16.09 -18.24 22.81
C THR A 43 -17.38 -17.47 23.12
N ALA A 44 -17.55 -16.25 22.60
CA ALA A 44 -18.76 -15.47 22.82
C ALA A 44 -20.02 -16.14 22.25
N ILE A 45 -19.91 -16.82 21.11
CA ILE A 45 -21.01 -17.57 20.49
C ILE A 45 -21.32 -18.85 21.28
N GLU A 46 -20.29 -19.61 21.66
CA GLU A 46 -20.43 -20.93 22.32
C GLU A 46 -20.90 -20.83 23.78
N SER A 47 -20.57 -19.73 24.45
CA SER A 47 -20.96 -19.53 25.87
C SER A 47 -22.46 -19.21 26.09
N GLY A 48 -23.21 -19.05 25.00
CA GLY A 48 -24.64 -18.75 25.07
C GLY A 48 -24.96 -17.30 25.49
N PRO A 49 -26.23 -16.93 25.53
CA PRO A 49 -26.65 -15.56 25.83
C PRO A 49 -26.31 -15.16 27.26
N SER A 50 -25.66 -14.02 27.40
CA SER A 50 -25.58 -13.30 28.68
C SER A 50 -26.95 -12.70 29.01
N LEU A 51 -27.31 -12.66 30.28
CA LEU A 51 -28.52 -11.96 30.72
C LEU A 51 -28.42 -10.47 30.32
N THR A 52 -29.13 -10.08 29.27
CA THR A 52 -29.21 -8.69 28.82
C THR A 52 -30.53 -8.08 29.34
N LEU A 53 -30.41 -6.93 29.98
CA LEU A 53 -31.56 -6.10 30.40
C LEU A 53 -32.19 -5.35 29.20
N VAL A 54 -31.55 -5.37 28.05
CA VAL A 54 -32.00 -4.65 26.86
C VAL A 54 -32.69 -5.62 25.91
N THR A 55 -34.00 -5.48 25.80
CA THR A 55 -34.87 -6.24 24.89
C THR A 55 -35.30 -5.30 23.76
N GLY A 56 -34.98 -5.63 22.52
CA GLY A 56 -35.39 -4.87 21.32
C GLY A 56 -34.49 -5.11 20.14
N PRO A 57 -34.92 -4.77 18.90
CA PRO A 57 -34.10 -4.90 17.70
C PRO A 57 -32.87 -4.02 17.81
N LEU A 58 -31.75 -4.53 17.31
CA LEU A 58 -30.48 -3.82 17.28
C LEU A 58 -30.51 -2.73 16.20
N THR A 59 -30.30 -1.47 16.57
CA THR A 59 -30.18 -0.37 15.61
C THR A 59 -28.74 -0.24 15.09
N ILE A 60 -28.59 0.40 13.92
CA ILE A 60 -27.27 0.70 13.32
C ILE A 60 -26.43 1.57 14.28
N GLN A 61 -27.05 2.56 14.91
CA GLN A 61 -26.38 3.47 15.85
C GLN A 61 -25.92 2.75 17.13
N GLU A 62 -26.75 1.84 17.67
CA GLU A 62 -26.36 1.02 18.81
C GLU A 62 -25.19 0.10 18.47
N LEU A 63 -25.25 -0.58 17.31
CA LEU A 63 -24.16 -1.43 16.83
C LEU A 63 -22.85 -0.65 16.72
N TRP A 64 -22.91 0.53 16.13
CA TRP A 64 -21.75 1.41 16.00
C TRP A 64 -21.18 1.84 17.35
N THR A 65 -22.05 2.17 18.30
CA THR A 65 -21.68 2.52 19.67
C THR A 65 -21.00 1.34 20.37
N ILE A 66 -21.52 0.12 20.21
CA ILE A 66 -20.94 -1.10 20.77
C ILE A 66 -19.53 -1.35 20.18
N PHE A 67 -19.33 -1.17 18.89
CA PHE A 67 -18.00 -1.28 18.29
C PHE A 67 -17.01 -0.28 18.87
N ARG A 68 -17.42 0.97 19.11
CA ARG A 68 -16.59 1.99 19.77
C ARG A 68 -16.26 1.60 21.24
N ILE A 69 -17.21 1.05 21.97
CA ILE A 69 -16.97 0.55 23.33
C ILE A 69 -15.92 -0.55 23.29
N ILE A 70 -16.06 -1.56 22.41
CA ILE A 70 -15.11 -2.67 22.28
C ILE A 70 -13.70 -2.16 21.93
N SER A 71 -13.59 -1.21 21.00
CA SER A 71 -12.30 -0.63 20.56
C SER A 71 -11.58 0.09 21.72
N ASN A 72 -12.33 0.73 22.62
CA ASN A 72 -11.79 1.50 23.73
C ASN A 72 -11.43 0.64 24.95
N ILE A 73 -11.85 -0.62 25.02
CA ILE A 73 -11.48 -1.52 26.11
C ILE A 73 -10.01 -1.93 25.95
N LYS A 74 -9.13 -1.44 26.82
CA LYS A 74 -7.69 -1.70 26.86
C LYS A 74 -7.24 -2.06 28.28
N GLY A 75 -6.05 -2.64 28.41
CA GLY A 75 -5.42 -2.95 29.70
C GLY A 75 -5.86 -4.28 30.31
N GLU A 76 -5.59 -4.44 31.60
CA GLU A 76 -5.86 -5.67 32.36
C GLU A 76 -7.35 -5.97 32.43
N GLY A 77 -7.76 -7.25 32.28
CA GLY A 77 -9.16 -7.68 32.22
C GLY A 77 -9.89 -7.27 30.93
N SER A 78 -9.19 -6.75 29.91
CA SER A 78 -9.82 -6.31 28.66
C SER A 78 -10.48 -7.46 27.90
N ARG A 79 -9.94 -8.67 28.01
CA ARG A 79 -10.48 -9.86 27.32
C ARG A 79 -11.86 -10.23 27.85
N GLU A 80 -12.03 -10.29 29.17
CA GLU A 80 -13.27 -10.63 29.86
C GLU A 80 -14.35 -9.57 29.61
N LYS A 81 -13.96 -8.29 29.66
CA LYS A 81 -14.85 -7.17 29.33
C LYS A 81 -15.33 -7.21 27.88
N LYS A 82 -14.43 -7.44 26.93
CA LYS A 82 -14.79 -7.60 25.51
C LYS A 82 -15.69 -8.81 25.30
N LEU A 83 -15.40 -9.93 25.97
CA LEU A 83 -16.23 -11.13 25.90
C LEU A 83 -17.67 -10.84 26.35
N ALA A 84 -17.85 -10.21 27.48
CA ALA A 84 -19.17 -9.86 28.00
C ALA A 84 -19.96 -8.94 27.06
N VAL A 85 -19.29 -7.94 26.44
CA VAL A 85 -19.94 -7.05 25.47
C VAL A 85 -20.33 -7.81 24.19
N LEU A 86 -19.48 -8.71 23.68
CA LEU A 86 -19.79 -9.53 22.51
C LEU A 86 -20.93 -10.51 22.78
N GLN A 87 -20.98 -11.15 23.95
CA GLN A 87 -22.08 -12.04 24.35
C GLN A 87 -23.40 -11.28 24.40
N SER A 88 -23.40 -10.08 25.01
CA SER A 88 -24.57 -9.21 25.03
C SER A 88 -25.04 -8.79 23.66
N LEU A 89 -24.10 -8.44 22.77
CA LEU A 89 -24.41 -8.09 21.38
C LEU A 89 -25.00 -9.29 20.61
N PHE A 90 -24.36 -10.45 20.69
CA PHE A 90 -24.78 -11.65 19.94
C PHE A 90 -26.13 -12.21 20.42
N SER A 91 -26.46 -12.05 21.72
CA SER A 91 -27.74 -12.47 22.26
C SER A 91 -28.95 -11.68 21.74
N ARG A 92 -28.70 -10.48 21.19
CA ARG A 92 -29.74 -9.60 20.59
C ARG A 92 -29.93 -9.84 19.10
N CYS A 93 -29.06 -10.62 18.46
CA CYS A 93 -29.08 -10.85 17.02
C CYS A 93 -29.88 -12.09 16.66
N SER A 94 -30.68 -12.02 15.62
CA SER A 94 -31.16 -13.20 14.92
C SER A 94 -30.00 -14.00 14.33
N ARG A 95 -30.25 -15.24 13.92
CA ARG A 95 -29.23 -16.09 13.29
C ARG A 95 -28.67 -15.46 12.01
N GLU A 96 -29.50 -14.77 11.24
CA GLU A 96 -29.10 -14.10 10.01
C GLU A 96 -28.25 -12.85 10.30
N GLU A 97 -28.69 -12.01 11.24
CA GLU A 97 -27.94 -10.82 11.68
C GLU A 97 -26.59 -11.19 12.26
N LEU A 98 -26.51 -12.25 13.08
CA LEU A 98 -25.25 -12.76 13.59
C LEU A 98 -24.32 -13.17 12.45
N GLY A 99 -24.84 -13.83 11.42
CA GLY A 99 -24.06 -14.20 10.23
C GLY A 99 -23.45 -12.98 9.52
N TRP A 100 -24.20 -11.89 9.36
CA TRP A 100 -23.69 -10.65 8.79
C TRP A 100 -22.72 -9.93 9.72
N LEU A 101 -23.01 -9.90 11.00
CA LEU A 101 -22.14 -9.28 12.00
C LEU A 101 -20.75 -9.93 12.05
N LEU A 102 -20.68 -11.25 11.95
CA LEU A 102 -19.42 -11.99 11.90
C LEU A 102 -18.61 -11.62 10.65
N ARG A 103 -19.26 -11.43 9.50
CA ARG A 103 -18.62 -10.97 8.27
C ARG A 103 -18.08 -9.54 8.41
N ILE A 104 -18.83 -8.65 9.04
CA ILE A 104 -18.40 -7.28 9.36
C ILE A 104 -17.17 -7.30 10.28
N ILE A 105 -17.19 -8.09 11.35
CA ILE A 105 -16.07 -8.21 12.30
C ILE A 105 -14.83 -8.80 11.65
N SER A 106 -14.98 -9.76 10.72
CA SER A 106 -13.87 -10.34 9.96
C SER A 106 -13.39 -9.47 8.79
N GLY A 107 -14.15 -8.46 8.38
CA GLY A 107 -13.87 -7.65 7.19
C GLY A 107 -14.13 -8.39 5.87
N GLU A 108 -14.79 -9.57 5.89
CA GLU A 108 -15.01 -10.42 4.71
C GLU A 108 -16.49 -10.42 4.27
N MET A 109 -16.96 -9.34 3.68
CA MET A 109 -18.39 -9.19 3.32
C MET A 109 -18.87 -10.11 2.19
N ARG A 110 -18.06 -10.38 1.18
CA ARG A 110 -18.31 -11.30 0.02
C ARG A 110 -19.64 -11.08 -0.74
N HIS A 111 -20.22 -9.88 -0.72
CA HIS A 111 -21.47 -9.52 -1.44
C HIS A 111 -21.24 -8.53 -2.59
N GLY A 112 -19.98 -8.22 -2.92
CA GLY A 112 -19.61 -7.37 -4.06
C GLY A 112 -19.71 -5.86 -3.82
N VAL A 113 -20.26 -5.40 -2.69
CA VAL A 113 -20.26 -3.97 -2.36
C VAL A 113 -18.86 -3.53 -1.96
N ASN A 114 -18.39 -2.49 -2.63
CA ASN A 114 -17.07 -1.89 -2.39
C ASN A 114 -17.18 -0.36 -2.51
N ILE A 115 -16.10 0.35 -2.23
CA ILE A 115 -16.06 1.82 -2.32
C ILE A 115 -16.47 2.30 -3.72
N GLY A 116 -16.04 1.62 -4.79
CA GLY A 116 -16.39 2.00 -6.16
C GLY A 116 -17.91 2.01 -6.39
N LEU A 117 -18.62 0.99 -5.90
CA LEU A 117 -20.07 0.91 -5.99
C LEU A 117 -20.76 1.99 -5.11
N LEU A 118 -20.21 2.27 -3.92
CA LEU A 118 -20.74 3.36 -3.08
C LEU A 118 -20.56 4.73 -3.73
N LEU A 119 -19.49 4.97 -4.48
CA LEU A 119 -19.32 6.20 -5.26
C LEU A 119 -20.38 6.33 -6.37
N ASP A 120 -20.78 5.21 -7.01
CA ASP A 120 -21.88 5.21 -7.96
C ASP A 120 -23.22 5.53 -7.28
N VAL A 121 -23.43 5.01 -6.07
CA VAL A 121 -24.59 5.34 -5.24
C VAL A 121 -24.61 6.83 -4.88
N VAL A 122 -23.47 7.39 -4.43
CA VAL A 122 -23.34 8.82 -4.14
C VAL A 122 -23.62 9.69 -5.36
N SER A 123 -23.14 9.28 -6.54
CA SER A 123 -23.46 9.96 -7.81
C SER A 123 -24.97 9.99 -8.06
N SER A 124 -25.65 8.86 -7.86
CA SER A 124 -27.10 8.76 -7.97
C SER A 124 -27.85 9.60 -6.93
N LEU A 125 -27.38 9.66 -5.69
CA LEU A 125 -27.99 10.42 -4.59
C LEU A 125 -27.85 11.93 -4.77
N SER A 126 -26.68 12.38 -5.23
CA SER A 126 -26.34 13.80 -5.34
C SER A 126 -26.66 14.42 -6.71
N GLY A 127 -26.91 13.59 -7.74
CA GLY A 127 -27.03 14.05 -9.13
C GLY A 127 -25.72 14.52 -9.76
N LEU A 128 -24.58 14.35 -9.08
CA LEU A 128 -23.27 14.75 -9.59
C LEU A 128 -22.68 13.67 -10.49
N GLU A 129 -21.92 14.09 -11.50
CA GLU A 129 -21.15 13.16 -12.34
C GLU A 129 -20.15 12.33 -11.51
N ARG A 130 -19.98 11.07 -11.91
CA ARG A 130 -19.13 10.09 -11.21
C ARG A 130 -17.70 10.59 -10.98
N ASP A 131 -17.11 11.26 -11.94
CA ASP A 131 -15.73 11.77 -11.83
C ASP A 131 -15.64 12.92 -10.82
N LYS A 132 -16.67 13.75 -10.73
CA LYS A 132 -16.78 14.78 -9.69
C LYS A 132 -16.93 14.17 -8.30
N VAL A 133 -17.75 13.12 -8.16
CA VAL A 133 -17.90 12.38 -6.88
C VAL A 133 -16.59 11.71 -6.48
N ARG A 134 -15.86 11.09 -7.40
CA ARG A 134 -14.53 10.53 -7.15
C ARG A 134 -13.55 11.59 -6.64
N ARG A 135 -13.57 12.76 -7.26
CA ARG A 135 -12.73 13.87 -6.81
C ARG A 135 -13.07 14.32 -5.39
N LEU A 136 -14.37 14.40 -5.06
CA LEU A 136 -14.84 14.72 -3.71
C LEU A 136 -14.43 13.64 -2.70
N ASP A 137 -14.52 12.35 -3.04
CA ASP A 137 -14.01 11.25 -2.20
C ASP A 137 -12.52 11.40 -1.90
N MET A 138 -11.74 11.77 -2.90
CA MET A 138 -10.30 12.01 -2.74
C MET A 138 -9.99 13.16 -1.77
N ILE A 139 -10.80 14.22 -1.80
CA ILE A 139 -10.64 15.40 -0.94
C ILE A 139 -11.16 15.13 0.47
N ILE A 140 -12.36 14.57 0.58
CA ILE A 140 -13.01 14.29 1.88
C ILE A 140 -12.26 13.16 2.61
N GLY A 141 -11.80 12.16 1.85
CA GLY A 141 -11.02 11.04 2.38
C GLY A 141 -11.82 10.10 3.28
N ASP A 142 -13.16 10.15 3.21
CA ASP A 142 -14.06 9.35 4.05
C ASP A 142 -15.37 9.07 3.31
N ILE A 143 -15.62 7.81 2.96
CA ILE A 143 -16.79 7.39 2.18
C ILE A 143 -18.10 7.60 2.94
N GLY A 144 -18.10 7.42 4.27
CA GLY A 144 -19.28 7.65 5.09
C GLY A 144 -19.66 9.11 5.14
N GLU A 145 -18.69 10.01 5.29
CA GLU A 145 -18.93 11.44 5.26
C GLU A 145 -19.39 11.90 3.86
N LEU A 146 -18.87 11.29 2.80
CA LEU A 146 -19.32 11.54 1.44
C LEU A 146 -20.80 11.18 1.25
N VAL A 147 -21.24 10.03 1.79
CA VAL A 147 -22.65 9.61 1.78
C VAL A 147 -23.51 10.56 2.60
N ARG A 148 -23.06 10.95 3.81
CA ARG A 148 -23.78 11.90 4.65
C ARG A 148 -24.03 13.22 3.92
N LEU A 149 -23.00 13.78 3.29
CA LEU A 149 -23.08 15.02 2.52
C LEU A 149 -23.98 14.90 1.29
N ALA A 150 -24.01 13.73 0.65
CA ALA A 150 -24.94 13.47 -0.45
C ALA A 150 -26.40 13.46 0.04
N LEU A 151 -26.66 12.85 1.19
CA LEU A 151 -28.00 12.79 1.79
C LEU A 151 -28.50 14.16 2.28
N THR A 152 -27.60 15.04 2.74
CA THR A 152 -27.95 16.41 3.17
C THR A 152 -28.03 17.40 2.01
N GLY A 153 -27.67 16.99 0.77
CA GLY A 153 -27.58 17.91 -0.39
C GLY A 153 -26.41 18.90 -0.32
N GLU A 154 -25.49 18.72 0.62
CA GLU A 154 -24.34 19.61 0.80
C GLU A 154 -23.15 19.26 -0.11
N LEU A 155 -23.18 18.10 -0.77
CA LEU A 155 -22.10 17.61 -1.62
C LEU A 155 -21.84 18.49 -2.87
N SER A 156 -22.84 19.25 -3.31
CA SER A 156 -22.72 20.20 -4.43
C SER A 156 -21.96 21.49 -4.06
N LYS A 157 -21.86 21.81 -2.77
CA LYS A 157 -21.02 22.92 -2.30
C LYS A 157 -19.57 22.55 -2.61
N GLN A 158 -18.86 23.46 -3.28
CA GLN A 158 -17.47 23.20 -3.69
C GLN A 158 -16.63 22.83 -2.46
N PHE A 159 -16.16 21.59 -2.43
CA PHE A 159 -15.14 21.17 -1.49
C PHE A 159 -13.78 21.48 -2.11
N GLU A 160 -13.15 22.52 -1.62
CA GLU A 160 -11.80 22.89 -1.96
C GLU A 160 -10.82 22.29 -0.94
N LEU A 161 -9.55 22.15 -1.36
CA LEU A 161 -8.48 21.86 -0.41
C LEU A 161 -8.47 22.94 0.67
N ARG A 162 -8.42 22.52 1.93
CA ARG A 162 -8.38 23.45 3.07
C ARG A 162 -7.14 23.17 3.90
N ILE A 163 -6.52 24.25 4.35
CA ILE A 163 -5.42 24.18 5.31
C ILE A 163 -5.91 23.43 6.57
N PHE A 164 -5.05 22.56 7.11
CA PHE A 164 -5.31 21.68 8.26
C PHE A 164 -6.41 20.64 8.07
N SER A 165 -6.86 20.45 6.82
CA SER A 165 -7.71 19.32 6.43
C SER A 165 -6.95 18.42 5.44
N PRO A 166 -6.21 17.41 5.92
CA PRO A 166 -5.34 16.61 5.07
C PRO A 166 -6.15 15.74 4.11
N VAL A 167 -5.59 15.54 2.91
CA VAL A 167 -6.18 14.72 1.86
C VAL A 167 -5.38 13.44 1.64
N ARG A 168 -6.02 12.40 1.11
CA ARG A 168 -5.31 11.14 0.81
C ARG A 168 -4.19 11.38 -0.20
N PRO A 169 -2.98 10.90 0.06
CA PRO A 169 -1.86 11.11 -0.86
C PRO A 169 -2.02 10.30 -2.15
N MET A 170 -1.55 10.86 -3.26
CA MET A 170 -1.43 10.14 -4.53
C MET A 170 -0.50 8.93 -4.38
N LEU A 171 -0.85 7.81 -5.02
CA LEU A 171 -0.15 6.54 -4.91
C LEU A 171 0.51 6.15 -6.25
N ALA A 172 1.64 5.45 -6.17
CA ALA A 172 2.38 4.97 -7.32
C ALA A 172 2.06 3.51 -7.66
N GLU A 173 2.11 3.19 -8.96
CA GLU A 173 2.17 1.81 -9.45
C GLU A 173 3.60 1.27 -9.42
N MET A 174 3.74 -0.06 -9.35
CA MET A 174 5.03 -0.70 -9.52
C MET A 174 5.39 -0.74 -11.02
N CYS A 175 6.60 -0.30 -11.33
CA CYS A 175 7.24 -0.52 -12.61
C CYS A 175 8.57 -1.26 -12.38
N TYR A 176 8.91 -2.17 -13.26
CA TYR A 176 10.06 -3.05 -13.06
C TYR A 176 11.22 -2.73 -14.01
N ASP A 177 10.96 -1.87 -14.97
CA ASP A 177 11.92 -1.51 -16.00
C ASP A 177 11.88 0.00 -16.25
N ILE A 178 13.06 0.63 -16.31
CA ILE A 178 13.19 2.07 -16.54
C ILE A 178 12.73 2.44 -17.95
N GLN A 179 13.06 1.60 -18.96
CA GLN A 179 12.64 1.84 -20.33
C GLN A 179 11.12 1.77 -20.49
N ASP A 180 10.46 0.83 -19.79
CA ASP A 180 8.99 0.76 -19.72
C ASP A 180 8.40 2.03 -19.09
N ALA A 181 9.02 2.54 -18.02
CA ALA A 181 8.58 3.80 -17.39
C ALA A 181 8.69 4.99 -18.34
N ILE A 182 9.80 5.13 -19.06
CA ILE A 182 10.01 6.19 -20.08
C ILE A 182 8.92 6.08 -21.17
N HIS A 183 8.70 4.88 -21.70
CA HIS A 183 7.69 4.65 -22.73
C HIS A 183 6.27 4.97 -22.24
N ARG A 184 5.87 4.47 -21.07
CA ARG A 184 4.54 4.72 -20.47
C ARG A 184 4.27 6.19 -20.19
N HIS A 185 5.30 6.98 -19.95
CA HIS A 185 5.21 8.42 -19.69
C HIS A 185 5.35 9.29 -20.95
N GLY A 186 5.50 8.70 -22.14
CA GLY A 186 5.55 9.40 -23.41
C GLY A 186 6.93 9.93 -23.78
N GLY A 187 8.00 9.25 -23.36
CA GLY A 187 9.37 9.51 -23.74
C GLY A 187 10.20 10.29 -22.73
N LYS A 188 9.58 11.00 -21.78
CA LYS A 188 10.30 11.72 -20.70
C LYS A 188 9.73 11.41 -19.33
N ILE A 189 10.62 11.35 -18.34
CA ILE A 189 10.28 11.14 -16.92
C ILE A 189 11.03 12.13 -16.03
N PHE A 190 10.39 12.51 -14.93
CA PHE A 190 11.07 13.06 -13.77
C PHE A 190 11.36 11.94 -12.79
N ILE A 191 12.59 11.78 -12.37
CA ILE A 191 12.98 10.77 -11.38
C ILE A 191 13.49 11.42 -10.10
N GLU A 192 13.06 10.83 -8.97
CA GLU A 192 13.40 11.23 -7.62
C GLU A 192 13.78 9.98 -6.81
N PRO A 193 14.58 10.08 -5.72
CA PRO A 193 14.78 8.96 -4.84
C PRO A 193 13.45 8.46 -4.27
N LYS A 194 13.29 7.14 -4.19
CA LYS A 194 12.21 6.54 -3.43
C LYS A 194 12.68 6.34 -1.99
N TYR A 195 12.30 7.28 -1.15
CA TYR A 195 12.66 7.25 0.25
C TYR A 195 12.03 6.05 0.98
N ASP A 196 12.72 5.52 1.98
CA ASP A 196 12.19 4.51 2.92
C ASP A 196 11.86 5.21 4.24
N GLY A 197 10.89 6.09 4.19
CA GLY A 197 10.51 6.97 5.28
C GLY A 197 9.02 6.98 5.59
N VAL A 198 8.61 7.97 6.35
CA VAL A 198 7.21 8.28 6.65
C VAL A 198 6.76 9.44 5.78
N ARG A 199 5.82 9.18 4.89
CA ARG A 199 5.22 10.23 4.05
C ARG A 199 4.41 11.19 4.88
N ILE A 200 4.71 12.47 4.69
CA ILE A 200 4.12 13.58 5.45
C ILE A 200 3.49 14.59 4.49
N GLN A 201 2.26 14.95 4.76
CA GLN A 201 1.62 16.12 4.18
C GLN A 201 1.82 17.30 5.11
N ILE A 202 2.38 18.38 4.60
CA ILE A 202 2.74 19.60 5.34
C ILE A 202 1.69 20.65 5.06
N HIS A 203 1.04 21.15 6.09
CA HIS A 203 0.11 22.26 6.01
C HIS A 203 0.69 23.47 6.74
N LYS A 204 0.77 24.60 6.07
CA LYS A 204 1.28 25.86 6.61
C LYS A 204 0.25 26.96 6.44
N GLN A 205 0.04 27.75 7.50
CA GLN A 205 -0.71 29.01 7.45
C GLN A 205 -0.06 30.03 8.39
N GLY A 206 0.55 31.08 7.85
CA GLY A 206 1.39 31.97 8.62
C GLY A 206 2.55 31.23 9.27
N ASN A 207 2.62 31.26 10.59
CA ASN A 207 3.61 30.53 11.39
C ASN A 207 3.12 29.15 11.83
N ASP A 208 1.84 28.85 11.62
CA ASP A 208 1.26 27.58 12.04
C ASP A 208 1.56 26.49 11.03
N ILE A 209 2.17 25.40 11.47
CA ILE A 209 2.52 24.25 10.64
C ILE A 209 1.96 23.01 11.29
N ARG A 210 1.29 22.16 10.50
CA ARG A 210 0.86 20.83 10.91
C ARG A 210 1.33 19.77 9.94
N LEU A 211 1.66 18.62 10.50
CA LEU A 211 2.22 17.48 9.79
C LEU A 211 1.27 16.29 9.89
N PHE A 212 0.87 15.76 8.73
CA PHE A 212 -0.08 14.64 8.67
C PHE A 212 0.55 13.45 7.97
N THR A 213 0.40 12.26 8.56
CA THR A 213 0.88 11.01 7.95
C THR A 213 0.05 10.61 6.73
N ARG A 214 0.50 9.57 6.01
CA ARG A 214 -0.26 8.93 4.93
C ARG A 214 -1.67 8.49 5.34
N ARG A 215 -1.89 8.22 6.63
CA ARG A 215 -3.19 7.85 7.20
C ARG A 215 -4.00 9.04 7.68
N LEU A 216 -3.53 10.25 7.41
CA LEU A 216 -4.12 11.53 7.77
C LEU A 216 -4.10 11.82 9.29
N SER A 217 -3.32 11.06 10.06
CA SER A 217 -3.12 11.31 11.50
C SER A 217 -2.19 12.51 11.69
N ASP A 218 -2.52 13.41 12.58
CA ASP A 218 -1.67 14.54 12.99
C ASP A 218 -0.49 14.01 13.83
N VAL A 219 0.72 14.36 13.43
CA VAL A 219 1.99 13.98 14.09
C VAL A 219 2.87 15.17 14.36
N THR A 220 2.29 16.36 14.39
CA THR A 220 2.99 17.64 14.56
C THR A 220 3.81 17.67 15.84
N GLU A 221 3.20 17.29 16.97
CA GLU A 221 3.84 17.31 18.28
C GLU A 221 5.05 16.37 18.40
N SER A 222 5.08 15.28 17.62
CA SER A 222 6.18 14.33 17.65
C SER A 222 7.43 14.80 16.88
N MET A 223 7.32 15.86 16.05
CA MET A 223 8.40 16.32 15.17
C MET A 223 8.64 17.86 15.28
N PRO A 224 8.88 18.41 16.48
CA PRO A 224 9.08 19.86 16.65
C PRO A 224 10.28 20.40 15.87
N ASP A 225 11.35 19.63 15.76
CA ASP A 225 12.54 19.90 14.96
C ASP A 225 12.23 20.10 13.46
N ILE A 226 11.35 19.28 12.91
CA ILE A 226 10.88 19.41 11.52
C ILE A 226 9.96 20.64 11.37
N VAL A 227 9.07 20.89 12.32
CA VAL A 227 8.19 22.06 12.32
C VAL A 227 9.02 23.35 12.30
N ASP A 228 10.03 23.48 13.18
CA ASP A 228 10.92 24.65 13.25
C ASP A 228 11.70 24.85 11.95
N LEU A 229 12.23 23.74 11.40
CA LEU A 229 12.94 23.75 10.11
C LEU A 229 12.05 24.25 8.97
N LEU A 230 10.82 23.74 8.88
CA LEU A 230 9.86 24.11 7.84
C LEU A 230 9.39 25.55 7.97
N SER A 231 9.18 26.03 9.20
CA SER A 231 8.78 27.42 9.47
C SER A 231 9.75 28.44 8.85
N SER A 232 11.05 28.16 8.95
CA SER A 232 12.12 29.02 8.39
C SER A 232 12.46 28.77 6.93
N SER A 233 11.90 27.71 6.32
CA SER A 233 12.31 27.19 5.00
C SER A 233 11.24 27.24 3.92
N ILE A 234 9.98 27.50 4.30
CA ILE A 234 8.86 27.65 3.35
C ILE A 234 8.47 29.13 3.30
N ASN A 235 8.73 29.78 2.17
CA ASN A 235 8.64 31.23 2.00
C ASN A 235 7.31 31.67 1.37
N VAL A 236 6.19 31.23 1.94
CA VAL A 236 4.82 31.67 1.56
C VAL A 236 3.92 31.70 2.80
N HIS A 237 2.80 32.41 2.69
CA HIS A 237 1.83 32.51 3.79
C HIS A 237 1.09 31.22 4.04
N SER A 238 0.58 30.58 2.97
CA SER A 238 -0.13 29.31 3.09
C SER A 238 0.35 28.30 2.05
N ALA A 239 0.44 27.03 2.44
CA ALA A 239 0.79 25.91 1.55
C ALA A 239 0.29 24.56 2.05
N ILE A 240 -0.02 23.67 1.11
CA ILE A 240 -0.15 22.23 1.33
C ILE A 240 0.89 21.54 0.44
N LEU A 241 1.87 20.90 1.08
CA LEU A 241 2.98 20.25 0.41
C LEU A 241 3.02 18.75 0.75
N ASP A 242 3.70 17.99 -0.09
CA ASP A 242 3.86 16.53 0.07
C ASP A 242 5.36 16.22 0.16
N GLY A 243 5.74 15.46 1.17
CA GLY A 243 7.14 15.13 1.44
C GLY A 243 7.30 13.79 2.14
N GLU A 244 8.55 13.44 2.41
CA GLU A 244 8.91 12.23 3.16
C GLU A 244 9.92 12.58 4.24
N VAL A 245 9.68 12.11 5.46
CA VAL A 245 10.62 12.22 6.58
C VAL A 245 11.35 10.91 6.74
N VAL A 246 12.67 10.99 6.93
CA VAL A 246 13.56 9.83 7.07
C VAL A 246 14.51 10.09 8.24
N ALA A 247 14.70 9.09 9.11
CA ALA A 247 15.75 9.12 10.10
C ALA A 247 17.10 8.97 9.42
N VAL A 248 18.09 9.75 9.86
CA VAL A 248 19.43 9.76 9.29
C VAL A 248 20.49 9.57 10.38
N ASP A 249 21.63 9.00 9.98
CA ASP A 249 22.82 8.96 10.85
C ASP A 249 23.59 10.28 10.83
N ALA A 250 24.69 10.35 11.59
CA ALA A 250 25.54 11.54 11.67
C ALA A 250 26.20 11.95 10.33
N SER A 251 26.25 11.04 9.35
CA SER A 251 26.73 11.32 7.99
C SER A 251 25.62 11.80 7.05
N GLY A 252 24.35 11.79 7.51
CA GLY A 252 23.18 12.12 6.72
C GLY A 252 22.66 10.97 5.86
N LYS A 253 23.15 9.75 6.05
CA LYS A 253 22.67 8.54 5.37
C LYS A 253 21.38 8.06 6.00
N ALA A 254 20.42 7.61 5.19
CA ALA A 254 19.14 7.10 5.63
C ALA A 254 19.30 5.87 6.55
N LEU A 255 18.64 5.91 7.70
CA LEU A 255 18.49 4.80 8.62
C LEU A 255 17.29 3.93 8.21
N PRO A 256 17.20 2.68 8.71
CA PRO A 256 16.05 1.81 8.45
C PRO A 256 14.71 2.46 8.83
N PHE A 257 13.66 2.15 8.08
CA PHE A 257 12.29 2.67 8.28
C PHE A 257 11.81 2.61 9.74
N GLN A 258 12.19 1.56 10.48
CA GLN A 258 11.80 1.37 11.88
C GLN A 258 12.28 2.52 12.79
N GLU A 259 13.47 3.07 12.53
CA GLU A 259 13.99 4.19 13.31
C GLU A 259 13.17 5.46 13.04
N THR A 260 12.78 5.69 11.77
CA THR A 260 11.87 6.77 11.41
C THR A 260 10.51 6.58 12.11
N MET A 261 9.93 5.38 12.08
CA MET A 261 8.65 5.11 12.75
C MET A 261 8.73 5.30 14.26
N ARG A 262 9.80 4.82 14.92
CA ARG A 262 10.00 5.04 16.37
C ARG A 262 10.00 6.52 16.74
N ARG A 263 10.56 7.35 15.87
CA ARG A 263 10.64 8.80 16.09
C ARG A 263 9.28 9.47 15.85
N VAL A 264 8.60 9.15 14.73
CA VAL A 264 7.35 9.80 14.31
C VAL A 264 6.15 9.42 15.19
N THR A 265 6.14 8.20 15.76
CA THR A 265 5.03 7.73 16.63
C THR A 265 5.30 7.93 18.11
N ARG A 266 6.34 8.67 18.48
CA ARG A 266 6.70 8.89 19.89
C ARG A 266 5.79 9.94 20.52
N GLU A 267 5.20 9.60 21.67
CA GLU A 267 4.31 10.48 22.42
C GLU A 267 4.97 11.04 23.68
N ARG A 268 6.11 10.48 24.12
CA ARG A 268 6.84 10.87 25.34
C ARG A 268 8.32 11.04 25.08
N ASP A 269 9.00 11.83 25.89
CA ASP A 269 10.45 12.08 25.82
C ASP A 269 10.89 12.53 24.41
N ILE A 270 10.11 13.41 23.79
CA ILE A 270 10.31 13.87 22.41
C ILE A 270 11.64 14.60 22.26
N GLU A 271 12.03 15.46 23.23
CA GLU A 271 13.28 16.20 23.19
C GLU A 271 14.53 15.27 23.18
N GLU A 272 14.47 14.17 23.92
CA GLU A 272 15.54 13.15 23.88
C GLU A 272 15.55 12.42 22.54
N ALA A 273 14.38 12.11 21.99
CA ALA A 273 14.27 11.46 20.69
C ALA A 273 14.77 12.35 19.54
N VAL A 274 14.57 13.67 19.61
CA VAL A 274 15.14 14.65 18.65
C VAL A 274 16.68 14.56 18.63
N LYS A 275 17.30 14.43 19.78
CA LYS A 275 18.77 14.35 19.89
C LYS A 275 19.33 13.00 19.44
N THR A 276 18.60 11.92 19.68
CA THR A 276 19.10 10.55 19.45
C THR A 276 18.80 10.01 18.05
N VAL A 277 17.72 10.46 17.42
CA VAL A 277 17.30 10.04 16.08
C VAL A 277 17.00 11.28 15.22
N PRO A 278 18.01 11.89 14.61
CA PRO A 278 17.82 13.04 13.73
C PRO A 278 16.93 12.67 12.55
N LEU A 279 16.02 13.60 12.20
CA LEU A 279 15.16 13.45 11.02
C LEU A 279 15.60 14.43 9.92
N ARG A 280 15.43 13.98 8.68
CA ARG A 280 15.53 14.79 7.48
C ARG A 280 14.24 14.71 6.69
N ILE A 281 13.82 15.83 6.11
CA ILE A 281 12.63 15.89 5.27
C ILE A 281 13.01 16.21 3.83
N TRP A 282 12.34 15.56 2.88
CA TRP A 282 12.41 15.88 1.46
C TRP A 282 11.01 16.17 0.94
N ILE A 283 10.83 17.35 0.37
CA ILE A 283 9.58 17.84 -0.19
C ILE A 283 9.63 17.62 -1.70
N PHE A 284 8.60 16.96 -2.27
CA PHE A 284 8.62 16.49 -3.65
C PHE A 284 7.39 16.89 -4.47
N ASP A 285 6.34 17.47 -3.86
CA ASP A 285 5.17 17.99 -4.58
C ASP A 285 4.48 19.10 -3.79
N ALA A 286 3.67 19.90 -4.49
CA ALA A 286 2.83 20.94 -3.89
C ALA A 286 1.38 20.79 -4.41
N LEU A 287 0.43 20.95 -3.49
CA LEU A 287 -1.00 20.78 -3.75
C LEU A 287 -1.72 22.12 -3.74
N MET A 288 -1.28 23.05 -2.88
CA MET A 288 -1.81 24.39 -2.73
C MET A 288 -0.71 25.37 -2.32
N ILE A 289 -0.72 26.58 -2.86
CA ILE A 289 0.23 27.65 -2.54
C ILE A 289 -0.54 28.98 -2.51
N ASN A 290 -0.45 29.75 -1.40
CA ASN A 290 -1.16 31.01 -1.19
C ASN A 290 -2.64 30.95 -1.61
N ASP A 291 -3.34 29.92 -1.09
CA ASP A 291 -4.75 29.63 -1.32
C ASP A 291 -5.10 29.22 -2.78
N GLU A 292 -4.13 29.22 -3.71
CA GLU A 292 -4.31 28.68 -5.04
C GLU A 292 -4.16 27.14 -5.01
N VAL A 293 -5.22 26.42 -5.35
CA VAL A 293 -5.21 24.95 -5.52
C VAL A 293 -4.56 24.61 -6.84
N ILE A 294 -3.42 23.91 -6.79
CA ILE A 294 -2.58 23.60 -7.96
C ILE A 294 -2.54 22.12 -8.35
N ILE A 295 -3.34 21.28 -7.70
CA ILE A 295 -3.34 19.81 -7.97
C ILE A 295 -3.64 19.45 -9.44
N ASP A 296 -4.38 20.27 -10.15
CA ASP A 296 -4.73 20.05 -11.55
C ASP A 296 -3.66 20.48 -12.54
N LYS A 297 -2.69 21.28 -12.08
CA LYS A 297 -1.56 21.69 -12.93
C LYS A 297 -0.65 20.47 -13.25
N PRO A 298 0.03 20.46 -14.40
CA PRO A 298 1.06 19.49 -14.71
C PRO A 298 2.14 19.40 -13.62
N TYR A 299 2.69 18.18 -13.40
CA TYR A 299 3.76 18.00 -12.39
C TYR A 299 4.94 18.95 -12.60
N VAL A 300 5.35 19.18 -13.85
CA VAL A 300 6.45 20.09 -14.17
C VAL A 300 6.19 21.53 -13.69
N GLU A 301 4.95 22.01 -13.72
CA GLU A 301 4.56 23.34 -13.21
C GLU A 301 4.53 23.35 -11.69
N ARG A 302 3.90 22.35 -11.06
CA ARG A 302 3.87 22.23 -9.59
C ARG A 302 5.28 22.15 -9.01
N ARG A 303 6.19 21.41 -9.69
CA ARG A 303 7.60 21.33 -9.28
C ARG A 303 8.31 22.68 -9.32
N LYS A 304 8.15 23.46 -10.39
CA LYS A 304 8.71 24.82 -10.50
C LYS A 304 8.15 25.74 -9.41
N MET A 305 6.85 25.68 -9.14
CA MET A 305 6.22 26.45 -8.07
C MET A 305 6.76 26.04 -6.69
N LEU A 306 6.95 24.76 -6.45
CA LEU A 306 7.56 24.24 -5.23
C LEU A 306 8.99 24.75 -5.03
N GLU A 307 9.81 24.72 -6.07
CA GLU A 307 11.20 25.18 -6.05
C GLU A 307 11.33 26.68 -5.77
N ALA A 308 10.32 27.46 -6.13
CA ALA A 308 10.29 28.89 -5.85
C ALA A 308 10.00 29.24 -4.37
N ILE A 309 9.39 28.32 -3.60
CA ILE A 309 8.91 28.63 -2.25
C ILE A 309 9.63 27.84 -1.15
N VAL A 310 10.35 26.78 -1.48
CA VAL A 310 11.03 25.90 -0.52
C VAL A 310 12.54 25.99 -0.69
N LYS A 311 13.28 26.09 0.40
CA LYS A 311 14.74 26.04 0.35
C LYS A 311 15.24 24.77 -0.32
N ARG A 312 16.28 24.90 -1.15
CA ARG A 312 16.82 23.86 -2.02
C ARG A 312 17.25 22.58 -1.28
N ASP A 313 17.74 22.71 -0.07
CA ASP A 313 18.22 21.59 0.77
C ASP A 313 17.10 20.70 1.30
N LEU A 314 15.86 21.19 1.27
CA LEU A 314 14.67 20.41 1.62
C LEU A 314 13.94 19.82 0.40
N LEU A 315 14.33 20.21 -0.79
CA LEU A 315 13.73 19.65 -2.01
C LEU A 315 14.29 18.26 -2.32
N ALA A 316 13.41 17.33 -2.67
CA ALA A 316 13.83 16.05 -3.19
C ALA A 316 14.71 16.27 -4.44
N PRO A 317 15.92 15.67 -4.53
CA PRO A 317 16.68 15.65 -5.76
C PRO A 317 15.85 15.14 -6.92
N ASN A 318 15.89 15.85 -8.05
CA ASN A 318 15.05 15.55 -9.19
C ASN A 318 15.88 15.63 -10.48
N LEU A 319 15.66 14.68 -11.38
CA LEU A 319 16.28 14.64 -12.71
C LEU A 319 15.21 14.41 -13.78
N GLU A 320 15.10 15.34 -14.73
CA GLU A 320 14.32 15.13 -15.95
C GLU A 320 15.19 14.41 -16.98
N THR A 321 14.73 13.27 -17.50
CA THR A 321 15.49 12.49 -18.48
C THR A 321 14.58 11.66 -19.39
N ASP A 322 15.09 11.39 -20.60
CA ASP A 322 14.62 10.39 -21.55
C ASP A 322 15.64 9.24 -21.72
N SER A 323 16.81 9.37 -21.09
CA SER A 323 17.90 8.40 -21.14
C SER A 323 17.76 7.32 -20.09
N LYS A 324 17.74 6.07 -20.53
CA LYS A 324 17.78 4.90 -19.65
C LYS A 324 19.04 4.89 -18.78
N ASP A 325 20.20 5.16 -19.38
CA ASP A 325 21.49 5.07 -18.70
C ASP A 325 21.61 6.10 -17.57
N LEU A 326 21.17 7.34 -17.81
CA LEU A 326 21.14 8.38 -16.76
C LEU A 326 20.17 8.00 -15.63
N ALA A 327 19.04 7.40 -15.95
CA ALA A 327 18.09 6.96 -14.96
C ALA A 327 18.59 5.75 -14.14
N GLU A 328 19.32 4.81 -14.77
CA GLU A 328 19.99 3.69 -14.08
C GLU A 328 21.10 4.19 -13.15
N GLU A 329 21.89 5.17 -13.59
CA GLU A 329 22.90 5.79 -12.74
C GLU A 329 22.26 6.49 -11.53
N PHE A 330 21.18 7.23 -11.74
CA PHE A 330 20.43 7.86 -10.64
C PHE A 330 19.87 6.83 -9.67
N LEU A 331 19.31 5.72 -10.17
CA LEU A 331 18.84 4.60 -9.35
C LEU A 331 19.97 4.03 -8.49
N ARG A 332 21.15 3.77 -9.09
CA ARG A 332 22.32 3.25 -8.37
C ARG A 332 22.73 4.18 -7.23
N ARG A 333 22.84 5.50 -7.51
CA ARG A 333 23.17 6.51 -6.48
C ARG A 333 22.12 6.57 -5.37
N ALA A 334 20.83 6.47 -5.69
CA ALA A 334 19.76 6.43 -4.69
C ALA A 334 19.89 5.21 -3.75
N ILE A 335 20.25 4.04 -4.29
CA ILE A 335 20.50 2.83 -3.48
C ILE A 335 21.75 2.98 -2.59
N GLU A 336 22.84 3.53 -3.13
CA GLU A 336 24.08 3.80 -2.36
C GLU A 336 23.81 4.73 -1.16
N GLN A 337 22.88 5.67 -1.30
CA GLN A 337 22.43 6.57 -0.24
C GLN A 337 21.44 5.94 0.76
N GLY A 338 21.08 4.67 0.57
CA GLY A 338 20.17 3.94 1.46
C GLY A 338 18.69 4.05 1.11
N HIS A 339 18.33 4.58 -0.07
CA HIS A 339 16.94 4.67 -0.50
C HIS A 339 16.47 3.37 -1.17
N GLU A 340 15.13 3.14 -1.19
CA GLU A 340 14.53 1.91 -1.73
C GLU A 340 14.61 1.76 -3.26
N GLY A 341 14.90 2.84 -3.98
CA GLY A 341 14.84 2.89 -5.44
C GLY A 341 14.54 4.31 -5.93
N ILE A 342 13.79 4.43 -7.00
CA ILE A 342 13.37 5.71 -7.57
C ILE A 342 11.86 5.78 -7.82
N MET A 343 11.36 7.01 -7.84
CA MET A 343 10.02 7.36 -8.30
C MET A 343 10.13 8.02 -9.66
N ALA A 344 9.48 7.46 -10.68
CA ALA A 344 9.34 8.10 -11.98
C ALA A 344 7.98 8.76 -12.08
N LYS A 345 7.95 10.07 -12.32
CA LYS A 345 6.75 10.90 -12.42
C LYS A 345 6.53 11.37 -13.84
N ARG A 346 5.29 11.29 -14.32
CA ARG A 346 4.92 11.79 -15.65
C ARG A 346 4.87 13.31 -15.66
N PRO A 347 5.61 14.00 -16.56
CA PRO A 347 5.72 15.47 -16.55
C PRO A 347 4.38 16.21 -16.60
N LEU A 348 3.47 15.75 -17.44
CA LEU A 348 2.17 16.39 -17.70
C LEU A 348 1.02 15.85 -16.83
N SER A 349 1.32 15.11 -15.75
CA SER A 349 0.27 14.56 -14.91
C SER A 349 -0.22 15.53 -13.83
N PRO A 350 -1.54 15.60 -13.57
CA PRO A 350 -2.07 16.23 -12.37
C PRO A 350 -1.71 15.40 -11.13
N TYR A 351 -1.85 16.00 -9.95
CA TYR A 351 -1.85 15.29 -8.69
C TYR A 351 -3.26 14.75 -8.41
N ILE A 352 -3.41 13.43 -8.28
CA ILE A 352 -4.72 12.78 -8.07
C ILE A 352 -4.73 12.15 -6.68
N PRO A 353 -5.26 12.85 -5.66
CA PRO A 353 -5.31 12.35 -4.29
C PRO A 353 -5.95 10.96 -4.20
N GLY A 354 -5.41 10.08 -3.35
CA GLY A 354 -5.95 8.75 -3.08
C GLY A 354 -5.86 7.73 -4.22
N LYS A 355 -5.60 8.17 -5.47
CA LYS A 355 -5.57 7.27 -6.63
C LYS A 355 -4.18 6.62 -6.80
N ARG A 356 -4.21 5.32 -7.06
CA ARG A 356 -3.04 4.61 -7.60
C ARG A 356 -3.15 4.60 -9.12
N GLY A 357 -2.12 5.08 -9.80
CA GLY A 357 -2.12 5.14 -11.26
C GLY A 357 -0.72 5.23 -11.86
N ALA A 358 -0.67 5.07 -13.18
CA ALA A 358 0.56 5.06 -13.96
C ALA A 358 1.28 6.43 -14.04
N SER A 359 0.67 7.51 -13.55
CA SER A 359 1.32 8.83 -13.53
C SER A 359 2.53 8.90 -12.60
N TRP A 360 2.54 8.09 -11.56
CA TRP A 360 3.68 7.86 -10.69
C TRP A 360 4.03 6.38 -10.69
N LEU A 361 5.28 6.07 -11.03
CA LEU A 361 5.81 4.71 -11.07
C LEU A 361 6.93 4.59 -10.06
N LYS A 362 6.89 3.55 -9.22
CA LYS A 362 7.98 3.23 -8.32
C LYS A 362 8.82 2.10 -8.92
N ILE A 363 10.11 2.36 -9.04
CA ILE A 363 11.09 1.43 -9.58
C ILE A 363 12.06 1.09 -8.46
N LYS A 364 12.15 -0.19 -8.14
CA LYS A 364 13.10 -0.73 -7.17
C LYS A 364 14.10 -1.60 -7.91
N PRO A 365 15.37 -1.70 -7.45
CA PRO A 365 16.27 -2.68 -8.00
C PRO A 365 15.63 -4.05 -7.82
N ALA A 366 15.66 -4.84 -8.86
CA ALA A 366 15.29 -6.24 -8.80
C ALA A 366 16.58 -7.04 -8.67
N ASP A 367 16.73 -7.78 -7.58
CA ASP A 367 17.69 -8.86 -7.55
C ASP A 367 17.25 -9.93 -8.55
N SER A 368 18.18 -10.58 -9.21
CA SER A 368 17.89 -11.70 -10.09
C SER A 368 18.61 -12.97 -9.64
N LEU A 369 17.99 -14.09 -9.96
CA LEU A 369 18.55 -15.41 -9.80
C LEU A 369 18.41 -16.18 -11.10
N ASP A 370 19.43 -16.94 -11.45
CA ASP A 370 19.34 -17.95 -12.48
C ASP A 370 18.71 -19.21 -11.88
N LEU A 371 17.54 -19.58 -12.36
CA LEU A 371 16.73 -20.68 -11.85
C LEU A 371 16.41 -21.68 -12.96
N VAL A 372 16.14 -22.93 -12.59
CA VAL A 372 15.69 -23.96 -13.53
C VAL A 372 14.18 -24.16 -13.42
N ILE A 373 13.55 -24.45 -14.56
CA ILE A 373 12.13 -24.83 -14.60
C ILE A 373 12.03 -26.32 -14.35
N ILE A 374 11.25 -26.72 -13.33
CA ILE A 374 11.03 -28.12 -12.94
C ILE A 374 9.61 -28.62 -13.26
N ALA A 375 8.66 -27.71 -13.46
CA ALA A 375 7.28 -28.02 -13.85
C ALA A 375 6.63 -26.78 -14.50
N ALA A 376 5.53 -26.97 -15.22
CA ALA A 376 4.75 -25.89 -15.78
C ALA A 376 3.26 -26.22 -15.82
N GLU A 377 2.42 -25.24 -15.49
CA GLU A 377 0.96 -25.37 -15.49
C GLU A 377 0.36 -24.76 -16.75
N TRP A 378 -0.76 -25.31 -17.20
CA TRP A 378 -1.56 -24.72 -18.26
C TRP A 378 -2.10 -23.34 -17.83
N GLY A 379 -2.09 -22.42 -18.71
CA GLY A 379 -2.63 -21.08 -18.47
C GLY A 379 -4.15 -21.04 -18.43
N HIS A 380 -4.72 -19.89 -18.08
CA HIS A 380 -6.15 -19.64 -18.07
C HIS A 380 -6.54 -18.54 -19.08
N GLY A 381 -7.80 -18.58 -19.53
CA GLY A 381 -8.34 -17.61 -20.47
C GLY A 381 -7.57 -17.63 -21.80
N ARG A 382 -7.08 -16.47 -22.27
CA ARG A 382 -6.33 -16.37 -23.54
C ARG A 382 -5.06 -17.23 -23.61
N ARG A 383 -4.52 -17.65 -22.46
CA ARG A 383 -3.29 -18.48 -22.35
C ARG A 383 -3.56 -19.97 -22.12
N SER A 384 -4.82 -20.42 -22.20
CA SER A 384 -5.21 -21.81 -21.92
C SER A 384 -4.51 -22.87 -22.79
N ARG A 385 -3.98 -22.45 -23.96
CA ARG A 385 -3.25 -23.32 -24.89
C ARG A 385 -1.73 -23.39 -24.62
N TRP A 386 -1.21 -22.64 -23.66
CA TRP A 386 0.21 -22.57 -23.34
C TRP A 386 0.49 -23.02 -21.90
N LEU A 387 1.63 -23.65 -21.71
CA LEU A 387 2.24 -23.83 -20.41
C LEU A 387 2.82 -22.47 -19.99
N SER A 388 2.10 -21.71 -19.16
CA SER A 388 2.39 -20.32 -18.89
C SER A 388 2.65 -19.96 -17.43
N ASN A 389 2.58 -20.94 -16.51
CA ASN A 389 2.92 -20.77 -15.10
C ASN A 389 4.04 -21.75 -14.73
N TYR A 390 5.26 -21.25 -14.56
CA TYR A 390 6.48 -22.04 -14.41
C TYR A 390 6.85 -22.22 -12.95
N HIS A 391 7.16 -23.45 -12.54
CA HIS A 391 7.72 -23.78 -11.24
C HIS A 391 9.24 -23.62 -11.30
N LEU A 392 9.76 -22.75 -10.44
CA LEU A 392 11.15 -22.32 -10.43
C LEU A 392 11.91 -22.94 -9.27
N ALA A 393 13.10 -23.45 -9.51
CA ALA A 393 13.93 -24.08 -8.51
C ALA A 393 15.38 -23.60 -8.51
N VAL A 394 15.99 -23.60 -7.34
CA VAL A 394 17.44 -23.51 -7.09
C VAL A 394 18.03 -24.90 -6.94
N ARG A 395 19.34 -25.02 -7.11
CA ARG A 395 20.04 -26.28 -6.86
C ARG A 395 20.65 -26.30 -5.47
N ASP A 396 20.39 -27.35 -4.71
CA ASP A 396 21.12 -27.61 -3.47
C ASP A 396 22.50 -28.20 -3.79
N LYS A 397 23.58 -27.56 -3.37
CA LYS A 397 24.95 -28.01 -3.60
C LYS A 397 25.27 -29.31 -2.86
N ASP A 398 24.65 -29.51 -1.70
CA ASP A 398 24.99 -30.63 -0.81
C ASP A 398 24.33 -31.93 -1.27
N THR A 399 23.07 -31.84 -1.73
CA THR A 399 22.28 -33.00 -2.15
C THR A 399 22.18 -33.16 -3.67
N GLY A 400 22.48 -32.10 -4.43
CA GLY A 400 22.27 -32.04 -5.88
C GLY A 400 20.80 -31.87 -6.30
N ASN A 401 19.85 -31.83 -5.38
CA ASN A 401 18.43 -31.73 -5.64
C ASN A 401 18.01 -30.31 -6.08
N TYR A 402 16.93 -30.24 -6.84
CA TYR A 402 16.30 -28.98 -7.23
C TYR A 402 15.17 -28.64 -6.25
N LEU A 403 15.32 -27.55 -5.49
CA LEU A 403 14.38 -27.13 -4.48
C LEU A 403 13.53 -25.97 -5.02
N MET A 404 12.21 -26.16 -5.03
CA MET A 404 11.27 -25.15 -5.51
C MET A 404 11.31 -23.88 -4.65
N VAL A 405 11.31 -22.70 -5.32
CA VAL A 405 11.38 -21.39 -4.68
C VAL A 405 10.27 -20.42 -5.14
N GLY A 406 9.38 -20.88 -6.00
CA GLY A 406 8.27 -20.06 -6.46
C GLY A 406 7.68 -20.50 -7.78
N LYS A 407 6.64 -19.74 -8.18
CA LYS A 407 5.99 -19.85 -9.49
C LYS A 407 5.94 -18.50 -10.16
N THR A 408 5.96 -18.48 -11.49
CA THR A 408 5.73 -17.26 -12.25
C THR A 408 5.02 -17.50 -13.58
N PHE A 409 4.15 -16.57 -13.94
CA PHE A 409 3.49 -16.48 -15.24
C PHE A 409 3.81 -15.14 -15.96
N LYS A 410 4.86 -14.44 -15.51
CA LYS A 410 5.22 -13.08 -15.94
C LYS A 410 6.59 -13.05 -16.60
N GLY A 411 6.74 -12.12 -17.55
CA GLY A 411 8.01 -11.77 -18.14
C GLY A 411 8.21 -12.23 -19.58
N LEU A 412 7.43 -13.20 -20.06
CA LEU A 412 7.50 -13.69 -21.43
C LEU A 412 6.41 -13.06 -22.32
N THR A 413 6.73 -12.91 -23.59
CA THR A 413 5.80 -12.57 -24.67
C THR A 413 4.97 -13.77 -25.11
N ASP A 414 3.89 -13.57 -25.85
CA ASP A 414 3.05 -14.65 -26.35
C ASP A 414 3.84 -15.63 -27.27
N ASN A 415 4.78 -15.14 -28.09
CA ASN A 415 5.66 -15.97 -28.89
C ASN A 415 6.61 -16.83 -28.03
N GLU A 416 7.13 -16.25 -26.96
CA GLU A 416 7.99 -16.99 -26.02
C GLU A 416 7.19 -18.04 -25.22
N PHE A 417 5.92 -17.77 -24.88
CA PHE A 417 5.05 -18.79 -24.27
C PHE A 417 4.83 -19.98 -25.21
N GLU A 418 4.65 -19.76 -26.49
CA GLU A 418 4.51 -20.82 -27.49
C GLU A 418 5.81 -21.63 -27.62
N LEU A 419 6.95 -20.97 -27.75
CA LEU A 419 8.28 -21.59 -27.80
C LEU A 419 8.53 -22.43 -26.54
N MET A 420 8.28 -21.87 -25.36
CA MET A 420 8.49 -22.54 -24.08
C MET A 420 7.57 -23.73 -23.91
N THR A 421 6.30 -23.63 -24.37
CA THR A 421 5.36 -24.75 -24.32
C THR A 421 5.90 -25.95 -25.11
N ASN A 422 6.37 -25.72 -26.35
CA ASN A 422 6.93 -26.77 -27.19
C ASN A 422 8.19 -27.40 -26.56
N ARG A 423 9.09 -26.57 -26.02
CA ARG A 423 10.31 -27.03 -25.32
C ARG A 423 9.98 -27.86 -24.08
N LEU A 424 9.04 -27.40 -23.24
CA LEU A 424 8.65 -28.10 -22.01
C LEU A 424 7.93 -29.41 -22.28
N ILE A 425 7.08 -29.47 -23.31
CA ILE A 425 6.45 -30.73 -23.73
C ILE A 425 7.50 -31.74 -24.18
N SER A 426 8.55 -31.32 -24.88
CA SER A 426 9.63 -32.25 -25.30
C SER A 426 10.47 -32.77 -24.11
N LEU A 427 10.47 -32.03 -22.98
CA LEU A 427 11.16 -32.40 -21.74
C LEU A 427 10.25 -33.02 -20.70
N LYS A 428 8.99 -33.33 -21.05
CA LYS A 428 8.00 -33.87 -20.14
C LYS A 428 8.44 -35.23 -19.54
N VAL A 429 8.40 -35.28 -18.22
CA VAL A 429 8.62 -36.49 -17.43
C VAL A 429 7.28 -37.11 -17.02
N SER A 430 6.33 -36.30 -16.58
CA SER A 430 4.97 -36.70 -16.23
C SER A 430 3.96 -35.65 -16.62
N GLU A 431 2.71 -36.10 -16.85
CA GLU A 431 1.58 -35.24 -17.16
C GLU A 431 0.56 -35.29 -16.04
N HIS A 432 -0.02 -34.13 -15.73
CA HIS A 432 -1.01 -33.95 -14.68
C HIS A 432 -2.18 -33.12 -15.25
N GLU A 433 -3.33 -33.15 -14.60
CA GLU A 433 -4.49 -32.33 -15.00
C GLU A 433 -4.16 -30.80 -15.02
N TRP A 434 -3.26 -30.36 -14.15
CA TRP A 434 -2.83 -28.94 -14.06
C TRP A 434 -1.70 -28.59 -15.05
N GLY A 435 -0.95 -29.55 -15.61
CA GLY A 435 0.20 -29.29 -16.47
C GLY A 435 1.20 -30.45 -16.54
N VAL A 436 2.49 -30.13 -16.61
CA VAL A 436 3.57 -31.12 -16.79
C VAL A 436 4.69 -30.94 -15.78
N THR A 437 5.25 -32.05 -15.30
CA THR A 437 6.57 -32.07 -14.66
C THR A 437 7.61 -32.34 -15.74
N VAL A 438 8.73 -31.63 -15.73
CA VAL A 438 9.74 -31.70 -16.78
C VAL A 438 11.11 -32.06 -16.22
N LYS A 439 11.97 -32.65 -17.09
CA LYS A 439 13.39 -32.78 -16.78
C LYS A 439 13.98 -31.37 -16.62
N PRO A 440 14.66 -31.07 -15.50
CA PRO A 440 15.29 -29.77 -15.28
C PRO A 440 16.37 -29.53 -16.36
N SER A 441 16.10 -28.64 -17.31
CA SER A 441 16.98 -28.38 -18.45
C SER A 441 16.93 -26.91 -18.92
N ILE A 442 15.81 -26.22 -18.72
CA ILE A 442 15.65 -24.85 -19.16
C ILE A 442 15.98 -23.92 -17.98
N VAL A 443 17.04 -23.12 -18.17
CA VAL A 443 17.46 -22.10 -17.21
C VAL A 443 16.85 -20.76 -17.61
N VAL A 444 16.36 -20.03 -16.63
CA VAL A 444 15.78 -18.69 -16.77
C VAL A 444 16.36 -17.73 -15.73
N GLU A 445 16.69 -16.53 -16.16
CA GLU A 445 16.99 -15.43 -15.25
C GLU A 445 15.67 -14.84 -14.73
N VAL A 446 15.51 -14.82 -13.42
CA VAL A 446 14.27 -14.41 -12.75
C VAL A 446 14.53 -13.24 -11.83
N ALA A 447 13.92 -12.09 -12.12
CA ALA A 447 13.88 -10.97 -11.19
C ALA A 447 12.86 -11.23 -10.09
N TYR A 448 13.17 -10.80 -8.88
CA TYR A 448 12.27 -10.86 -7.74
C TYR A 448 12.44 -9.62 -6.85
N ASN A 449 11.43 -9.33 -6.01
CA ASN A 449 11.47 -8.14 -5.15
C ASN A 449 11.92 -8.47 -3.73
N GLU A 450 11.66 -9.69 -3.26
CA GLU A 450 11.91 -10.11 -1.90
C GLU A 450 11.90 -11.64 -1.80
N ILE A 451 12.74 -12.18 -0.94
CA ILE A 451 12.69 -13.58 -0.53
C ILE A 451 11.93 -13.65 0.80
N GLN A 452 10.92 -14.51 0.89
CA GLN A 452 10.15 -14.72 2.12
C GLN A 452 10.27 -16.18 2.58
N ARG A 453 10.09 -16.42 3.89
CA ARG A 453 9.89 -17.79 4.40
C ARG A 453 8.55 -18.32 3.89
N SER A 454 8.54 -19.59 3.49
CA SER A 454 7.37 -20.25 2.98
C SER A 454 7.27 -21.67 3.53
N PRO A 455 6.18 -22.04 4.20
CA PRO A 455 5.95 -23.43 4.61
C PRO A 455 5.48 -24.31 3.47
N HIS A 456 5.18 -23.74 2.29
CA HIS A 456 4.61 -24.47 1.14
C HIS A 456 5.66 -25.08 0.22
N TYR A 457 6.92 -24.61 0.30
CA TYR A 457 8.00 -25.10 -0.55
C TYR A 457 9.06 -25.81 0.30
N GLU A 458 9.60 -26.92 -0.22
CA GLU A 458 10.65 -27.70 0.45
C GLU A 458 11.91 -26.88 0.75
N SER A 459 12.19 -25.86 -0.07
CA SER A 459 13.25 -24.91 0.20
C SER A 459 13.06 -24.10 1.49
N GLY A 460 11.84 -23.99 2.01
CA GLY A 460 11.48 -23.11 3.10
C GLY A 460 11.40 -21.62 2.70
N TYR A 461 11.58 -21.30 1.41
CA TYR A 461 11.60 -19.93 0.88
C TYR A 461 10.70 -19.75 -0.34
N ALA A 462 10.22 -18.53 -0.56
CA ALA A 462 9.43 -18.13 -1.72
C ALA A 462 9.91 -16.79 -2.27
N LEU A 463 10.05 -16.69 -3.60
CA LEU A 463 10.31 -15.44 -4.29
C LEU A 463 9.02 -14.65 -4.47
N ARG A 464 9.01 -13.40 -4.02
CA ARG A 464 7.87 -12.49 -4.19
C ARG A 464 7.98 -11.74 -5.51
N PHE A 465 6.86 -11.71 -6.26
CA PHE A 465 6.76 -11.04 -7.54
C PHE A 465 7.80 -11.51 -8.58
N ALA A 466 8.11 -12.80 -8.56
CA ALA A 466 9.01 -13.42 -9.52
C ALA A 466 8.53 -13.18 -10.97
N ARG A 467 9.47 -12.84 -11.87
CA ARG A 467 9.23 -12.68 -13.30
C ARG A 467 10.46 -13.11 -14.08
N ILE A 468 10.27 -13.76 -15.20
CA ILE A 468 11.37 -14.11 -16.11
C ILE A 468 11.83 -12.83 -16.79
N ILE A 469 13.16 -12.57 -16.76
CA ILE A 469 13.82 -11.49 -17.53
C ILE A 469 14.19 -12.01 -18.89
N ARG A 470 14.78 -13.22 -18.93
CA ARG A 470 15.21 -13.90 -20.15
C ARG A 470 15.41 -15.39 -19.96
N ILE A 471 15.36 -16.13 -21.05
CA ILE A 471 15.76 -17.54 -21.11
C ILE A 471 17.29 -17.59 -21.24
N ARG A 472 17.94 -18.42 -20.43
CA ARG A 472 19.40 -18.57 -20.35
C ARG A 472 19.85 -19.82 -21.09
N ASP A 473 19.79 -19.78 -22.43
CA ASP A 473 20.27 -20.88 -23.28
C ASP A 473 21.80 -21.04 -23.24
N ASP A 474 22.49 -20.07 -22.65
CA ASP A 474 23.92 -20.05 -22.39
C ASP A 474 24.35 -20.76 -21.11
N LYS A 475 23.40 -21.23 -20.28
CA LYS A 475 23.67 -21.90 -19.00
C LYS A 475 23.06 -23.30 -18.91
N SER A 476 23.82 -24.20 -18.26
CA SER A 476 23.33 -25.49 -17.87
C SER A 476 22.62 -25.48 -16.50
N PRO A 477 21.78 -26.47 -16.17
CA PRO A 477 21.12 -26.58 -14.87
C PRO A 477 22.09 -26.67 -13.69
N GLU A 478 23.33 -27.08 -13.92
CA GLU A 478 24.39 -27.16 -12.89
C GLU A 478 24.96 -25.79 -12.54
N GLU A 479 24.81 -24.79 -13.42
CA GLU A 479 25.37 -23.44 -13.28
C GLU A 479 24.37 -22.42 -12.70
N ILE A 480 23.18 -22.87 -12.29
CA ILE A 480 22.17 -22.01 -11.68
C ILE A 480 22.53 -21.59 -10.26
N ASP A 481 21.81 -20.61 -9.77
CA ASP A 481 21.94 -20.18 -8.38
C ASP A 481 21.56 -21.27 -7.40
N THR A 482 22.30 -21.29 -6.28
CA THR A 482 22.20 -22.37 -5.31
C THR A 482 21.31 -22.02 -4.14
N TYR A 483 20.79 -23.04 -3.46
CA TYR A 483 20.05 -22.90 -2.22
C TYR A 483 20.85 -22.15 -1.15
N GLN A 484 22.16 -22.38 -1.06
CA GLN A 484 23.05 -21.69 -0.13
C GLN A 484 23.12 -20.19 -0.45
N ARG A 485 23.22 -19.83 -1.75
CA ARG A 485 23.15 -18.42 -2.17
C ARG A 485 21.80 -17.78 -1.85
N LEU A 486 20.68 -18.49 -2.09
CA LEU A 486 19.34 -18.01 -1.74
C LEU A 486 19.24 -17.69 -0.24
N LYS A 487 19.75 -18.57 0.63
CA LYS A 487 19.79 -18.34 2.10
C LYS A 487 20.61 -17.11 2.48
N MET A 488 21.78 -16.95 1.87
CA MET A 488 22.63 -15.77 2.09
C MET A 488 21.91 -14.48 1.66
N LEU A 489 21.26 -14.47 0.49
CA LEU A 489 20.49 -13.31 0.02
C LEU A 489 19.29 -13.01 0.92
N TYR A 490 18.60 -14.05 1.42
CA TYR A 490 17.55 -13.90 2.42
C TYR A 490 18.04 -13.22 3.69
N GLN A 491 19.19 -13.63 4.24
CA GLN A 491 19.79 -13.00 5.42
C GLN A 491 20.20 -11.55 5.15
N ARG A 492 20.89 -11.30 4.04
CA ARG A 492 21.36 -9.98 3.64
C ARG A 492 20.22 -8.96 3.46
N GLN A 493 19.04 -9.37 2.98
CA GLN A 493 17.90 -8.45 2.85
C GLN A 493 17.39 -7.94 4.21
N PHE A 494 17.60 -8.68 5.32
CA PHE A 494 17.25 -8.23 6.67
C PHE A 494 18.33 -7.33 7.27
N GLU A 495 19.59 -7.61 7.03
CA GLU A 495 20.70 -6.75 7.43
C GLU A 495 20.55 -5.36 6.82
N MET A 496 20.26 -5.28 5.52
CA MET A 496 19.99 -4.01 4.81
C MET A 496 18.72 -3.30 5.29
N LYS A 497 17.72 -4.04 5.81
CA LYS A 497 16.46 -3.47 6.34
C LYS A 497 16.52 -3.26 7.87
N GLY A 498 17.64 -3.47 8.53
CA GLY A 498 17.81 -3.33 9.99
C GLY A 498 16.92 -4.28 10.82
N ARG A 499 16.54 -5.43 10.26
CA ARG A 499 15.78 -6.46 10.97
C ARG A 499 16.70 -7.63 11.29
N SER A 500 16.83 -7.98 12.57
CA SER A 500 17.42 -9.27 12.95
C SER A 500 16.59 -10.41 12.34
N SER A 501 17.24 -11.37 11.74
CA SER A 501 16.61 -12.61 11.29
C SER A 501 16.18 -13.40 12.54
N MET A 502 14.92 -13.31 12.95
CA MET A 502 14.29 -14.27 13.84
C MET A 502 13.66 -15.41 13.04
#